data_cdb84b6aa27bd1103a6b1998556a8dd8
#
_entry.id   cdb84b6aa27bd1103a6b1998556a8dd8
#
_cell.length_a   1.000
_cell.length_b   1.000
_cell.length_c   1.000
_cell.angle_alpha   90.00
_cell.angle_beta   90.00
_cell.angle_gamma   90.00
#
_symmetry.space_group_name_H-M   'P 1'
#
loop_
_entity.id
_entity.type
_entity.pdbx_description
1 polymer ?
#
loop_
_entity_poly.entity_id
_entity_poly.type
_entity_poly.pdbx_seq_one_letter_code
_entity_poly.pdbx_strand_id
1 'polypeptide(L)'
;RYGTVTGVQTCALPILLFYQPDRLLDNPLSLLYVWEGGMAFHGGLIGVIALTWIFARKHQVAPLALGDALVPVIPIGLGLGRLGNFIGGELWGRPTDLPWGMVFPKADELARHPSQLYQLALEGVVLFVALWLFSSRPRRRGQVTGLFLLGYGLFRFMVEFVREPDSHLGFIALNWMTMGQLLTLPMIAIGVWLLLIRKESSDARIS
;
A
#
# COMPACT_ATOMS: atom_id res chain seq x y z
N ARG A 1 -1.71 18.34 -30.83
CA ARG A 1 -0.51 17.87 -30.10
C ARG A 1 -1.06 17.16 -28.86
N TYR A 2 -1.21 15.85 -28.96
CA TYR A 2 -1.59 15.01 -27.84
C TYR A 2 -0.36 14.86 -26.96
N GLY A 3 -0.34 15.52 -25.80
CA GLY A 3 0.62 15.25 -24.76
C GLY A 3 0.46 13.80 -24.33
N THR A 4 1.53 13.04 -24.46
CA THR A 4 1.65 11.69 -23.90
C THR A 4 1.36 11.78 -22.41
N VAL A 5 0.20 11.27 -22.01
CA VAL A 5 -0.16 11.09 -20.61
C VAL A 5 0.75 9.97 -20.10
N THR A 6 1.90 10.34 -19.59
CA THR A 6 2.78 9.43 -18.88
C THR A 6 2.08 8.98 -17.61
N GLY A 7 2.04 7.66 -17.38
CA GLY A 7 1.28 6.94 -16.37
C GLY A 7 1.57 7.23 -14.90
N VAL A 8 1.65 8.49 -14.50
CA VAL A 8 1.91 8.93 -13.11
C VAL A 8 0.64 9.44 -12.43
N GLN A 9 -0.55 9.03 -12.88
CA GLN A 9 -1.81 9.51 -12.31
C GLN A 9 -2.49 8.50 -11.38
N THR A 10 -1.74 7.89 -10.48
CA THR A 10 -2.29 6.86 -9.59
C THR A 10 -2.58 7.32 -8.16
N CYS A 11 -2.97 8.56 -7.93
CA CYS A 11 -3.38 8.99 -6.59
C CYS A 11 -4.45 10.10 -6.63
N ALA A 12 -5.60 9.86 -7.25
CA ALA A 12 -6.57 10.95 -7.43
C ALA A 12 -7.22 11.42 -6.12
N LEU A 13 -7.63 10.57 -5.18
CA LEU A 13 -8.36 11.01 -3.99
C LEU A 13 -7.52 11.82 -2.98
N PRO A 14 -6.34 11.40 -2.56
CA PRO A 14 -5.48 12.25 -1.73
C PRO A 14 -4.90 13.42 -2.51
N ILE A 15 -4.59 13.25 -3.81
CA ILE A 15 -4.12 14.35 -4.65
C ILE A 15 -5.23 15.39 -4.81
N LEU A 16 -6.46 15.02 -5.10
CA LEU A 16 -7.60 15.95 -5.18
C LEU A 16 -7.86 16.65 -3.84
N LEU A 17 -7.85 15.94 -2.72
CA LEU A 17 -8.11 16.53 -1.41
C LEU A 17 -6.98 17.44 -0.91
N PHE A 18 -5.70 17.08 -1.17
CA PHE A 18 -4.55 17.79 -0.61
C PHE A 18 -3.79 18.66 -1.61
N TYR A 19 -3.87 18.36 -2.91
CA TYR A 19 -3.06 19.02 -3.96
C TYR A 19 -3.87 19.84 -4.97
N GLN A 20 -5.16 19.55 -5.16
CA GLN A 20 -6.05 20.30 -6.05
C GLN A 20 -7.45 20.47 -5.42
N PRO A 21 -7.53 21.12 -4.24
CA PRO A 21 -8.81 21.34 -3.58
C PRO A 21 -9.79 22.13 -4.46
N ASP A 22 -9.30 23.03 -5.31
CA ASP A 22 -10.11 23.84 -6.22
C ASP A 22 -10.90 22.97 -7.21
N ARG A 23 -10.27 21.92 -7.76
CA ARG A 23 -10.93 20.99 -8.69
C ARG A 23 -12.05 20.18 -8.03
N LEU A 24 -11.89 19.88 -6.74
CA LEU A 24 -12.91 19.20 -5.95
C LEU A 24 -14.10 20.14 -5.64
N LEU A 25 -13.82 21.42 -5.39
CA LEU A 25 -14.83 22.43 -5.15
C LEU A 25 -15.64 22.74 -6.42
N ASP A 26 -14.97 22.76 -7.59
CA ASP A 26 -15.60 23.02 -8.88
C ASP A 26 -16.44 21.85 -9.39
N ASN A 27 -16.02 20.61 -9.12
CA ASN A 27 -16.74 19.41 -9.54
C ASN A 27 -16.55 18.24 -8.55
N PRO A 28 -17.40 18.14 -7.52
CA PRO A 28 -17.32 17.07 -6.53
C PRO A 28 -17.56 15.67 -7.13
N LEU A 29 -18.21 15.56 -8.30
CA LEU A 29 -18.41 14.30 -9.01
C LEU A 29 -17.13 13.79 -9.67
N SER A 30 -16.09 14.60 -9.79
CA SER A 30 -14.77 14.17 -10.30
C SER A 30 -14.17 13.02 -9.51
N LEU A 31 -14.59 12.82 -8.26
CA LEU A 31 -14.22 11.66 -7.42
C LEU A 31 -14.70 10.32 -7.99
N LEU A 32 -15.77 10.33 -8.79
CA LEU A 32 -16.37 9.13 -9.37
C LEU A 32 -15.87 8.81 -10.78
N TYR A 33 -15.06 9.68 -11.37
CA TYR A 33 -14.56 9.52 -12.75
C TYR A 33 -13.38 8.55 -12.82
N VAL A 34 -13.65 7.28 -12.50
CA VAL A 34 -12.65 6.18 -12.51
C VAL A 34 -12.06 5.90 -13.90
N TRP A 35 -12.70 6.38 -14.96
CA TRP A 35 -12.28 6.23 -16.36
C TRP A 35 -11.32 7.31 -16.87
N GLU A 36 -11.15 8.40 -16.14
CA GLU A 36 -10.20 9.47 -16.53
C GLU A 36 -8.73 9.16 -16.22
N GLY A 37 -8.46 7.97 -15.68
CA GLY A 37 -7.13 7.56 -15.24
C GLY A 37 -6.81 8.11 -13.85
N GLY A 38 -6.00 7.37 -13.08
CA GLY A 38 -5.68 7.74 -11.71
C GLY A 38 -6.58 7.04 -10.70
N MET A 39 -6.75 5.72 -10.83
CA MET A 39 -7.38 4.94 -9.77
C MET A 39 -6.58 5.15 -8.49
N ALA A 40 -7.14 5.96 -7.60
CA ALA A 40 -6.55 6.21 -6.31
C ALA A 40 -6.49 4.91 -5.52
N PHE A 41 -5.31 4.36 -5.36
CA PHE A 41 -5.08 3.26 -4.43
C PHE A 41 -5.75 3.54 -3.08
N HIS A 42 -5.67 4.78 -2.59
CA HIS A 42 -6.29 5.20 -1.33
C HIS A 42 -7.83 5.22 -1.40
N GLY A 43 -8.41 5.58 -2.53
CA GLY A 43 -9.87 5.50 -2.73
C GLY A 43 -10.37 4.06 -2.71
N GLY A 44 -9.68 3.17 -3.41
CA GLY A 44 -9.94 1.73 -3.35
C GLY A 44 -9.77 1.16 -1.94
N LEU A 45 -8.71 1.54 -1.23
CA LEU A 45 -8.45 1.12 0.15
C LEU A 45 -9.55 1.59 1.10
N ILE A 46 -9.93 2.87 1.05
CA ILE A 46 -11.03 3.42 1.86
C ILE A 46 -12.34 2.68 1.54
N GLY A 47 -12.62 2.44 0.26
CA GLY A 47 -13.80 1.68 -0.18
C GLY A 47 -13.82 0.27 0.40
N VAL A 48 -12.71 -0.45 0.32
CA VAL A 48 -12.57 -1.80 0.90
C VAL A 48 -12.75 -1.77 2.41
N ILE A 49 -12.13 -0.83 3.12
CA ILE A 49 -12.28 -0.69 4.58
C ILE A 49 -13.74 -0.40 4.93
N ALA A 50 -14.38 0.55 4.25
CA ALA A 50 -15.76 0.93 4.49
C ALA A 50 -16.72 -0.24 4.23
N LEU A 51 -16.58 -0.93 3.09
CA LEU A 51 -17.40 -2.10 2.74
C LEU A 51 -17.19 -3.26 3.73
N THR A 52 -15.95 -3.51 4.12
CA THR A 52 -15.63 -4.52 5.15
C THR A 52 -16.29 -4.18 6.47
N TRP A 53 -16.28 -2.93 6.88
CA TRP A 53 -16.90 -2.47 8.11
C TRP A 53 -18.45 -2.55 8.05
N ILE A 54 -19.06 -2.09 6.94
CA ILE A 54 -20.51 -2.18 6.71
C ILE A 54 -20.97 -3.65 6.70
N PHE A 55 -20.25 -4.51 5.99
CA PHE A 55 -20.53 -5.94 5.93
C PHE A 55 -20.44 -6.58 7.32
N ALA A 56 -19.37 -6.28 8.06
CA ALA A 56 -19.18 -6.78 9.42
C ALA A 56 -20.32 -6.37 10.34
N ARG A 57 -20.76 -5.10 10.26
CA ARG A 57 -21.91 -4.58 11.01
C ARG A 57 -23.21 -5.29 10.62
N LYS A 58 -23.49 -5.42 9.33
CA LYS A 58 -24.71 -6.05 8.82
C LYS A 58 -24.83 -7.52 9.24
N HIS A 59 -23.71 -8.24 9.25
CA HIS A 59 -23.68 -9.68 9.59
C HIS A 59 -23.26 -9.95 11.03
N GLN A 60 -23.15 -8.92 11.87
CA GLN A 60 -22.76 -9.03 13.29
C GLN A 60 -21.43 -9.74 13.52
N VAL A 61 -20.51 -9.68 12.56
CA VAL A 61 -19.15 -10.21 12.64
C VAL A 61 -18.22 -9.12 13.15
N ALA A 62 -17.24 -9.48 14.00
CA ALA A 62 -16.24 -8.51 14.43
C ALA A 62 -15.39 -8.03 13.23
N PRO A 63 -15.26 -6.72 12.97
CA PRO A 63 -14.53 -6.20 11.80
C PRO A 63 -13.09 -6.71 11.69
N LEU A 64 -12.40 -6.86 12.82
CA LEU A 64 -11.04 -7.40 12.87
C LEU A 64 -10.96 -8.90 12.57
N ALA A 65 -12.01 -9.67 12.87
CA ALA A 65 -12.04 -11.08 12.47
C ALA A 65 -12.18 -11.22 10.95
N LEU A 66 -13.00 -10.36 10.34
CA LEU A 66 -13.11 -10.29 8.88
C LEU A 66 -11.81 -9.80 8.25
N GLY A 67 -11.16 -8.80 8.85
CA GLY A 67 -9.81 -8.35 8.45
C GLY A 67 -8.81 -9.51 8.47
N ASP A 68 -8.74 -10.26 9.57
CA ASP A 68 -7.83 -11.40 9.72
C ASP A 68 -8.06 -12.50 8.67
N ALA A 69 -9.29 -12.65 8.19
CA ALA A 69 -9.62 -13.59 7.11
C ALA A 69 -9.19 -13.08 5.72
N LEU A 70 -9.22 -11.77 5.49
CA LEU A 70 -8.94 -11.15 4.18
C LEU A 70 -7.46 -10.85 3.97
N VAL A 71 -6.75 -10.39 5.00
CA VAL A 71 -5.37 -9.90 4.84
C VAL A 71 -4.36 -10.92 4.32
N PRO A 72 -4.48 -12.25 4.53
CA PRO A 72 -3.51 -13.21 3.97
C PRO A 72 -3.46 -13.24 2.45
N VAL A 73 -4.54 -12.84 1.75
CA VAL A 73 -4.59 -12.84 0.29
C VAL A 73 -4.21 -11.49 -0.33
N ILE A 74 -4.20 -10.42 0.45
CA ILE A 74 -3.86 -9.06 -0.04
C ILE A 74 -2.45 -9.00 -0.67
N PRO A 75 -1.39 -9.61 -0.09
CA PRO A 75 -0.06 -9.58 -0.67
C PRO A 75 0.03 -10.12 -2.10
N ILE A 76 -0.81 -11.09 -2.46
CA ILE A 76 -0.87 -11.62 -3.83
C ILE A 76 -1.24 -10.50 -4.81
N GLY A 77 -2.29 -9.76 -4.50
CA GLY A 77 -2.72 -8.61 -5.31
C GLY A 77 -1.68 -7.50 -5.38
N LEU A 78 -1.02 -7.18 -4.25
CA LEU A 78 0.07 -6.22 -4.21
C LEU A 78 1.24 -6.67 -5.10
N GLY A 79 1.67 -7.93 -4.97
CA GLY A 79 2.74 -8.50 -5.78
C GLY A 79 2.43 -8.46 -7.28
N LEU A 80 1.24 -8.88 -7.69
CA LEU A 80 0.81 -8.83 -9.09
C LEU A 80 0.77 -7.39 -9.62
N GLY A 81 0.32 -6.43 -8.82
CA GLY A 81 0.37 -5.00 -9.16
C GLY A 81 1.80 -4.52 -9.40
N ARG A 82 2.77 -4.93 -8.56
CA ARG A 82 4.19 -4.59 -8.74
C ARG A 82 4.81 -5.24 -9.98
N LEU A 83 4.41 -6.47 -10.26
CA LEU A 83 4.80 -7.12 -11.51
C LEU A 83 4.27 -6.36 -12.73
N GLY A 84 3.01 -5.90 -12.68
CA GLY A 84 2.43 -5.05 -13.71
C GLY A 84 3.21 -3.75 -13.90
N ASN A 85 3.60 -3.06 -12.80
CA ASN A 85 4.42 -1.86 -12.85
C ASN A 85 5.80 -2.14 -13.47
N PHE A 86 6.41 -3.29 -13.16
CA PHE A 86 7.68 -3.70 -13.75
C PHE A 86 7.58 -3.92 -15.26
N ILE A 87 6.56 -4.68 -15.71
CA ILE A 87 6.30 -4.92 -17.13
C ILE A 87 5.97 -3.59 -17.85
N GLY A 88 5.19 -2.71 -17.20
CA GLY A 88 4.88 -1.38 -17.70
C GLY A 88 6.06 -0.41 -17.73
N GLY A 89 7.20 -0.76 -17.08
CA GLY A 89 8.35 0.12 -16.94
C GLY A 89 7.99 1.41 -16.19
N GLU A 90 7.33 1.26 -15.04
CA GLU A 90 6.85 2.37 -14.19
C GLU A 90 7.33 2.20 -12.74
N LEU A 91 7.42 3.30 -11.99
CA LEU A 91 7.78 3.30 -10.56
C LEU A 91 9.16 2.66 -10.28
N TRP A 92 10.14 2.93 -11.13
CA TRP A 92 11.53 2.49 -10.98
C TRP A 92 12.20 3.08 -9.73
N GLY A 93 13.35 2.53 -9.39
CA GLY A 93 14.18 3.02 -8.29
C GLY A 93 15.21 4.06 -8.71
N ARG A 94 15.99 4.51 -7.73
CA ARG A 94 17.10 5.45 -7.92
C ARG A 94 18.20 4.82 -8.80
N PRO A 95 19.03 5.65 -9.44
CA PRO A 95 20.23 5.16 -10.13
C PRO A 95 21.12 4.34 -9.20
N THR A 96 21.78 3.30 -9.75
CA THR A 96 22.63 2.39 -8.98
C THR A 96 23.73 1.80 -9.83
N ASP A 97 24.89 1.56 -9.22
CA ASP A 97 26.03 0.85 -9.84
C ASP A 97 26.04 -0.65 -9.50
N LEU A 98 24.99 -1.15 -8.86
CA LEU A 98 24.89 -2.57 -8.50
C LEU A 98 24.74 -3.44 -9.77
N PRO A 99 25.31 -4.68 -9.76
CA PRO A 99 25.36 -5.53 -10.95
C PRO A 99 23.98 -5.99 -11.47
N TRP A 100 22.93 -5.84 -10.67
CA TRP A 100 21.55 -6.13 -11.05
C TRP A 100 20.71 -4.88 -11.35
N GLY A 101 21.36 -3.70 -11.43
CA GLY A 101 20.70 -2.49 -11.91
C GLY A 101 20.16 -2.68 -13.32
N MET A 102 18.97 -2.14 -13.58
CA MET A 102 18.26 -2.28 -14.85
C MET A 102 18.02 -0.92 -15.49
N VAL A 103 18.18 -0.83 -16.81
CA VAL A 103 17.81 0.37 -17.58
C VAL A 103 16.33 0.33 -17.87
N PHE A 104 15.63 1.40 -17.52
CA PHE A 104 14.21 1.57 -17.83
C PHE A 104 14.05 2.60 -18.95
N PRO A 105 13.71 2.19 -20.19
CA PRO A 105 13.67 3.10 -21.36
C PRO A 105 12.71 4.28 -21.20
N LYS A 106 11.72 4.17 -20.29
CA LYS A 106 10.81 5.27 -19.98
C LYS A 106 11.38 6.29 -18.98
N ALA A 107 12.47 5.94 -18.28
CA ALA A 107 13.14 6.82 -17.33
C ALA A 107 14.26 7.60 -18.02
N ASP A 108 15.36 6.93 -18.25
CA ASP A 108 16.61 7.42 -18.85
C ASP A 108 17.51 6.23 -19.22
N GLU A 109 18.77 6.50 -19.57
CA GLU A 109 19.76 5.47 -19.93
C GLU A 109 20.55 4.94 -18.72
N LEU A 110 20.26 5.39 -17.51
CA LEU A 110 20.98 4.97 -16.31
C LEU A 110 20.46 3.63 -15.79
N ALA A 111 21.39 2.82 -15.26
CA ALA A 111 21.01 1.63 -14.50
C ALA A 111 20.35 2.06 -13.17
N ARG A 112 19.17 1.50 -12.88
CA ARG A 112 18.36 1.83 -11.72
C ARG A 112 17.97 0.60 -10.92
N HIS A 113 17.69 0.78 -9.63
CA HIS A 113 17.13 -0.29 -8.82
C HIS A 113 15.79 -0.75 -9.38
N PRO A 114 15.58 -2.07 -9.63
CA PRO A 114 14.27 -2.60 -9.97
C PRO A 114 13.38 -2.66 -8.72
N SER A 115 13.02 -1.50 -8.18
CA SER A 115 12.28 -1.36 -6.90
C SER A 115 10.94 -2.10 -6.91
N GLN A 116 10.32 -2.26 -8.09
CA GLN A 116 9.10 -3.03 -8.28
C GLN A 116 9.32 -4.51 -7.94
N LEU A 117 10.48 -5.08 -8.32
CA LEU A 117 10.83 -6.47 -7.99
C LEU A 117 11.13 -6.66 -6.51
N TYR A 118 11.74 -5.66 -5.87
CA TYR A 118 11.94 -5.69 -4.40
C TYR A 118 10.60 -5.67 -3.67
N GLN A 119 9.66 -4.83 -4.12
CA GLN A 119 8.32 -4.79 -3.57
C GLN A 119 7.55 -6.09 -3.84
N LEU A 120 7.65 -6.66 -5.04
CA LEU A 120 7.07 -7.97 -5.36
C LEU A 120 7.60 -9.05 -4.40
N ALA A 121 8.91 -9.09 -4.17
CA ALA A 121 9.53 -10.07 -3.29
C ALA A 121 9.11 -9.88 -1.82
N LEU A 122 9.18 -8.66 -1.30
CA LEU A 122 8.94 -8.37 0.12
C LEU A 122 7.45 -8.22 0.44
N GLU A 123 6.75 -7.32 -0.26
CA GLU A 123 5.33 -7.00 -0.01
C GLU A 123 4.38 -8.06 -0.59
N GLY A 124 4.80 -8.76 -1.66
CA GLY A 124 4.08 -9.87 -2.27
C GLY A 124 4.43 -11.21 -1.63
N VAL A 125 5.61 -11.76 -1.95
CA VAL A 125 5.95 -13.16 -1.62
C VAL A 125 6.23 -13.34 -0.14
N VAL A 126 7.20 -12.60 0.42
CA VAL A 126 7.64 -12.80 1.82
C VAL A 126 6.49 -12.52 2.78
N LEU A 127 5.75 -11.42 2.57
CA LEU A 127 4.61 -11.07 3.40
C LEU A 127 3.48 -12.11 3.29
N PHE A 128 3.19 -12.61 2.09
CA PHE A 128 2.23 -13.68 1.90
C PHE A 128 2.61 -14.93 2.70
N VAL A 129 3.85 -15.41 2.54
CA VAL A 129 4.32 -16.61 3.26
C VAL A 129 4.27 -16.41 4.77
N ALA A 130 4.71 -15.24 5.26
CA ALA A 130 4.66 -14.91 6.68
C ALA A 130 3.23 -14.94 7.24
N LEU A 131 2.28 -14.31 6.53
CA LEU A 131 0.87 -14.30 6.93
C LEU A 131 0.23 -15.69 6.85
N TRP A 132 0.52 -16.44 5.81
CA TRP A 132 0.02 -17.80 5.62
C TRP A 132 0.47 -18.71 6.76
N LEU A 133 1.77 -18.71 7.06
CA LEU A 133 2.34 -19.50 8.17
C LEU A 133 1.83 -19.02 9.53
N PHE A 134 1.66 -17.71 9.71
CA PHE A 134 1.16 -17.17 10.95
C PHE A 134 -0.32 -17.49 11.18
N SER A 135 -1.15 -17.39 10.14
CA SER A 135 -2.59 -17.65 10.20
C SER A 135 -2.94 -19.15 10.24
N SER A 136 -1.99 -20.05 9.95
CA SER A 136 -2.20 -21.51 10.03
C SER A 136 -2.50 -22.02 11.45
N ARG A 137 -2.22 -21.22 12.47
CA ARG A 137 -2.55 -21.51 13.88
C ARG A 137 -3.62 -20.56 14.38
N PRO A 138 -4.49 -20.99 15.32
CA PRO A 138 -5.46 -20.10 15.94
C PRO A 138 -4.80 -18.85 16.52
N ARG A 139 -5.29 -17.68 16.14
CA ARG A 139 -4.77 -16.38 16.59
C ARG A 139 -5.87 -15.55 17.25
N ARG A 140 -5.47 -14.60 18.08
CA ARG A 140 -6.39 -13.62 18.62
C ARG A 140 -6.87 -12.70 17.50
N ARG A 141 -8.12 -12.23 17.61
CA ARG A 141 -8.71 -11.31 16.63
C ARG A 141 -7.86 -10.04 16.46
N GLY A 142 -7.50 -9.73 15.23
CA GLY A 142 -6.67 -8.58 14.86
C GLY A 142 -5.18 -8.87 14.80
N GLN A 143 -4.69 -10.06 15.21
CA GLN A 143 -3.26 -10.36 15.17
C GLN A 143 -2.76 -10.60 13.74
N VAL A 144 -3.53 -11.23 12.88
CA VAL A 144 -3.14 -11.43 11.47
C VAL A 144 -3.14 -10.09 10.74
N THR A 145 -4.15 -9.27 10.97
CA THR A 145 -4.21 -7.87 10.49
C THR A 145 -3.04 -7.05 11.04
N GLY A 146 -2.69 -7.22 12.32
CA GLY A 146 -1.54 -6.57 12.94
C GLY A 146 -0.22 -6.95 12.28
N LEU A 147 0.00 -8.24 12.00
CA LEU A 147 1.20 -8.71 11.30
C LEU A 147 1.27 -8.17 9.87
N PHE A 148 0.12 -8.09 9.17
CA PHE A 148 0.07 -7.48 7.84
C PHE A 148 0.48 -6.00 7.88
N LEU A 149 -0.11 -5.21 8.78
CA LEU A 149 0.19 -3.78 8.88
C LEU A 149 1.65 -3.54 9.26
N LEU A 150 2.19 -4.32 10.21
CA LEU A 150 3.59 -4.23 10.61
C LEU A 150 4.52 -4.63 9.46
N GLY A 151 4.30 -5.80 8.85
CA GLY A 151 5.16 -6.34 7.81
C GLY A 151 5.14 -5.46 6.55
N TYR A 152 3.96 -5.11 6.07
CA TYR A 152 3.82 -4.20 4.93
C TYR A 152 4.46 -2.83 5.21
N GLY A 153 4.17 -2.24 6.38
CA GLY A 153 4.74 -0.96 6.76
C GLY A 153 6.27 -0.98 6.80
N LEU A 154 6.88 -2.01 7.38
CA LEU A 154 8.33 -2.18 7.44
C LEU A 154 8.94 -2.38 6.04
N PHE A 155 8.37 -3.28 5.22
CA PHE A 155 8.89 -3.53 3.87
C PHE A 155 8.77 -2.30 2.98
N ARG A 156 7.64 -1.62 3.05
CA ARG A 156 7.43 -0.37 2.32
C ARG A 156 8.40 0.71 2.76
N PHE A 157 8.61 0.86 4.06
CA PHE A 157 9.59 1.81 4.60
C PHE A 157 11.01 1.53 4.10
N MET A 158 11.42 0.24 4.08
CA MET A 158 12.75 -0.16 3.58
C MET A 158 12.91 0.08 2.09
N VAL A 159 11.93 -0.30 1.27
CA VAL A 159 12.04 -0.15 -0.19
C VAL A 159 12.05 1.33 -0.60
N GLU A 160 11.45 2.21 0.18
CA GLU A 160 11.43 3.64 -0.11
C GLU A 160 12.84 4.28 -0.15
N PHE A 161 13.83 3.69 0.51
CA PHE A 161 15.23 4.17 0.41
C PHE A 161 15.85 3.99 -0.96
N VAL A 162 15.42 2.98 -1.71
CA VAL A 162 15.92 2.67 -3.06
C VAL A 162 14.96 3.09 -4.17
N ARG A 163 13.73 3.49 -3.82
CA ARG A 163 12.74 3.98 -4.76
C ARG A 163 13.06 5.43 -5.16
N GLU A 164 12.80 5.79 -6.41
CA GLU A 164 12.83 7.18 -6.83
C GLU A 164 11.67 7.93 -6.17
N PRO A 165 11.92 9.04 -5.45
CA PRO A 165 10.87 9.86 -4.89
C PRO A 165 9.97 10.43 -6.00
N ASP A 166 8.68 10.56 -5.72
CA ASP A 166 7.75 11.17 -6.66
C ASP A 166 8.19 12.62 -6.93
N SER A 167 8.41 12.96 -8.20
CA SER A 167 9.05 14.22 -8.63
C SER A 167 8.36 15.50 -8.16
N HIS A 168 7.07 15.40 -7.80
CA HIS A 168 6.25 16.53 -7.32
C HIS A 168 6.22 16.66 -5.80
N LEU A 169 6.72 15.70 -5.02
CA LEU A 169 6.72 15.72 -3.57
C LEU A 169 8.12 15.84 -2.96
N GLY A 170 9.11 15.23 -3.58
CA GLY A 170 10.47 15.19 -3.06
C GLY A 170 10.55 14.61 -1.63
N PHE A 171 11.43 15.18 -0.81
CA PHE A 171 11.56 14.86 0.61
C PHE A 171 10.72 15.83 1.44
N ILE A 172 9.82 15.31 2.26
CA ILE A 172 8.86 16.11 3.05
C ILE A 172 9.40 16.48 4.43
N ALA A 173 10.19 15.60 5.02
CA ALA A 173 10.74 15.81 6.35
C ALA A 173 12.21 15.35 6.42
N LEU A 174 13.00 16.02 7.30
CA LEU A 174 14.38 15.69 7.63
C LEU A 174 15.33 15.57 6.40
N ASN A 175 14.97 16.12 5.25
CA ASN A 175 15.71 16.05 3.97
C ASN A 175 15.98 14.62 3.44
N TRP A 176 15.35 13.58 3.99
CA TRP A 176 15.48 12.20 3.53
C TRP A 176 14.16 11.41 3.58
N MET A 177 13.17 11.87 4.36
CA MET A 177 11.92 11.16 4.56
C MET A 177 10.91 11.51 3.47
N THR A 178 10.40 10.49 2.80
CA THR A 178 9.36 10.63 1.77
C THR A 178 7.96 10.53 2.38
N MET A 179 6.93 10.95 1.64
CA MET A 179 5.53 10.77 2.04
C MET A 179 5.21 9.29 2.26
N GLY A 180 5.77 8.39 1.44
CA GLY A 180 5.60 6.95 1.60
C GLY A 180 6.05 6.47 2.98
N GLN A 181 7.23 6.88 3.43
CA GLN A 181 7.74 6.54 4.75
C GLN A 181 6.88 7.11 5.88
N LEU A 182 6.45 8.38 5.78
CA LEU A 182 5.61 9.00 6.79
C LEU A 182 4.29 8.26 6.98
N LEU A 183 3.64 7.85 5.88
CA LEU A 183 2.38 7.11 5.91
C LEU A 183 2.51 5.68 6.45
N THR A 184 3.70 5.09 6.42
CA THR A 184 3.92 3.75 6.98
C THR A 184 4.07 3.75 8.51
N LEU A 185 4.50 4.85 9.12
CA LEU A 185 4.68 4.93 10.58
C LEU A 185 3.41 4.61 11.39
N PRO A 186 2.24 5.22 11.09
CA PRO A 186 1.01 4.87 11.79
C PRO A 186 0.60 3.41 11.54
N MET A 187 0.86 2.85 10.35
CA MET A 187 0.58 1.44 10.06
C MET A 187 1.43 0.52 10.94
N ILE A 188 2.73 0.80 11.06
CA ILE A 188 3.65 0.07 11.94
C ILE A 188 3.18 0.15 13.39
N ALA A 189 2.85 1.35 13.87
CA ALA A 189 2.39 1.56 15.23
C ALA A 189 1.09 0.78 15.55
N ILE A 190 0.11 0.84 14.66
CA ILE A 190 -1.14 0.08 14.80
C ILE A 190 -0.86 -1.43 14.72
N GLY A 191 0.02 -1.86 13.81
CA GLY A 191 0.42 -3.26 13.68
C GLY A 191 1.03 -3.82 14.96
N VAL A 192 1.97 -3.09 15.56
CA VAL A 192 2.59 -3.43 16.85
C VAL A 192 1.53 -3.47 17.96
N TRP A 193 0.65 -2.47 18.01
CA TRP A 193 -0.43 -2.42 19.01
C TRP A 193 -1.36 -3.62 18.91
N LEU A 194 -1.79 -4.01 17.71
CA LEU A 194 -2.65 -5.16 17.50
C LEU A 194 -1.97 -6.49 17.90
N LEU A 195 -0.67 -6.61 17.67
CA LEU A 195 0.09 -7.81 18.00
C LEU A 195 0.35 -7.96 19.50
N LEU A 196 0.71 -6.85 20.19
CA LEU A 196 1.29 -6.92 21.53
C LEU A 196 0.32 -6.52 22.65
N ILE A 197 -0.48 -5.48 22.46
CA ILE A 197 -1.19 -4.80 23.55
C ILE A 197 -2.63 -5.25 23.67
N ARG A 198 -3.24 -5.70 22.60
CA ARG A 198 -4.63 -6.10 22.63
C ARG A 198 -4.83 -7.39 23.41
N LYS A 199 -5.08 -7.25 24.73
CA LYS A 199 -5.63 -8.34 25.55
C LYS A 199 -7.06 -8.61 25.10
N GLU A 200 -7.45 -9.88 24.99
CA GLU A 200 -8.86 -10.23 24.87
C GLU A 200 -9.60 -9.66 26.09
N SER A 201 -10.64 -8.85 25.84
CA SER A 201 -11.72 -8.75 26.83
C SER A 201 -12.34 -10.14 26.96
N SER A 202 -12.38 -10.65 28.15
CA SER A 202 -12.66 -12.03 28.52
C SER A 202 -14.12 -12.50 28.24
N ASP A 203 -14.88 -11.81 27.41
CA ASP A 203 -16.32 -12.00 27.25
C ASP A 203 -16.74 -12.50 25.86
N ALA A 204 -16.14 -13.57 25.38
CA ALA A 204 -16.74 -14.30 24.26
C ALA A 204 -16.29 -15.78 24.23
N ARG A 205 -16.37 -16.48 25.34
CA ARG A 205 -16.67 -17.90 25.30
C ARG A 205 -18.17 -18.01 25.09
N ILE A 206 -18.59 -18.15 23.87
CA ILE A 206 -19.93 -18.59 23.57
C ILE A 206 -19.91 -20.09 23.84
N SER A 207 -20.61 -20.45 24.90
CA SER A 207 -21.10 -21.79 25.17
C SER A 207 -21.87 -22.35 23.97
#